data_0f03f4813e8407d698afae11dd1f23f7
#
_entry.id   0f03f4813e8407d698afae11dd1f23f7
#
_cell.length_a   1.000
_cell.length_b   1.000
_cell.length_c   1.000
_cell.angle_alpha   90.00
_cell.angle_beta   90.00
_cell.angle_gamma   90.00
#
_symmetry.space_group_name_H-M   'P 1'
#
loop_
_entity.id
_entity.type
_entity.pdbx_description
1 polymer ?
#
loop_
_entity_poly.entity_id
_entity_poly.type
_entity_poly.pdbx_seq_one_letter_code
_entity_poly.pdbx_strand_id
1 'polypeptide(L)'
;MIGFDDAIRLFPVDPEVKRAFEELPNELNEHGYDPWGFNPDLAQHTYSFGKYLYRYFRPVVRGTENIPSGRVLLVGNHSGQLPYDGMVLGVSCLLDANPPRIVRAMVER
;
A
#
# COMPACT_ATOMS: atom_id res chain seq x y z
N MET A 1 -10.45 -1.78 24.90
CA MET A 1 -9.20 -1.44 24.17
C MET A 1 -9.50 -1.38 22.68
N ILE A 2 -9.11 -0.30 22.02
CA ILE A 2 -9.28 -0.14 20.56
C ILE A 2 -8.20 -0.97 19.87
N GLY A 3 -8.57 -1.87 18.96
CA GLY A 3 -7.63 -2.61 18.14
C GLY A 3 -7.00 -1.72 17.06
N PHE A 4 -5.92 -2.21 16.42
CA PHE A 4 -5.24 -1.48 15.35
C PHE A 4 -6.21 -1.12 14.21
N ASP A 5 -7.06 -2.06 13.80
CA ASP A 5 -8.02 -1.85 12.72
C ASP A 5 -9.01 -0.73 13.03
N ASP A 6 -9.47 -0.66 14.27
CA ASP A 6 -10.38 0.41 14.70
C ASP A 6 -9.65 1.74 14.79
N ALA A 7 -8.43 1.74 15.31
CA ALA A 7 -7.61 2.95 15.43
C ALA A 7 -7.26 3.53 14.05
N ILE A 8 -6.86 2.70 13.09
CA ILE A 8 -6.47 3.17 11.76
C ILE A 8 -7.67 3.72 10.98
N ARG A 9 -8.87 3.21 11.22
CA ARG A 9 -10.10 3.73 10.59
C ARG A 9 -10.42 5.16 11.01
N LEU A 10 -9.86 5.64 12.11
CA LEU A 10 -9.97 7.04 12.53
C LEU A 10 -9.13 7.99 11.70
N PHE A 11 -8.11 7.46 10.99
CA PHE A 11 -7.31 8.26 10.09
C PHE A 11 -8.08 8.51 8.79
N PRO A 12 -8.24 9.77 8.35
CA PRO A 12 -9.04 10.05 7.15
C PRO A 12 -8.39 9.49 5.89
N VAL A 13 -9.24 9.02 4.97
CA VAL A 13 -8.79 8.54 3.66
C VAL A 13 -8.37 9.72 2.80
N ASP A 14 -7.14 9.66 2.27
CA ASP A 14 -6.62 10.66 1.36
C ASP A 14 -7.27 10.52 -0.02
N PRO A 15 -7.69 11.62 -0.67
CA PRO A 15 -8.36 11.56 -1.97
C PRO A 15 -7.52 10.92 -3.08
N GLU A 16 -6.20 11.10 -3.09
CA GLU A 16 -5.31 10.47 -4.07
C GLU A 16 -5.23 8.96 -3.86
N VAL A 17 -5.15 8.53 -2.60
CA VAL A 17 -5.18 7.10 -2.24
C VAL A 17 -6.52 6.49 -2.66
N LYS A 18 -7.62 7.16 -2.39
CA LYS A 18 -8.96 6.69 -2.80
C LYS A 18 -9.04 6.49 -4.30
N ARG A 19 -8.58 7.45 -5.09
CA ARG A 19 -8.58 7.35 -6.56
C ARG A 19 -7.71 6.21 -7.05
N ALA A 20 -6.52 6.02 -6.47
CA ALA A 20 -5.66 4.90 -6.83
C ALA A 20 -6.33 3.56 -6.56
N PHE A 21 -7.04 3.42 -5.43
CA PHE A 21 -7.78 2.21 -5.11
C PHE A 21 -8.94 1.94 -6.07
N GLU A 22 -9.56 2.97 -6.62
CA GLU A 22 -10.63 2.82 -7.61
C GLU A 22 -10.13 2.20 -8.92
N GLU A 23 -8.85 2.36 -9.24
CA GLU A 23 -8.23 1.77 -10.43
C GLU A 23 -7.73 0.33 -10.22
N LEU A 24 -7.73 -0.17 -8.99
CA LEU A 24 -7.29 -1.53 -8.70
C LEU A 24 -8.36 -2.56 -9.10
N PRO A 25 -7.95 -3.74 -9.64
CA PRO A 25 -8.90 -4.82 -9.87
C PRO A 25 -9.40 -5.37 -8.53
N ASN A 26 -10.72 -5.50 -8.39
CA ASN A 26 -11.35 -5.95 -7.15
C ASN A 26 -12.22 -7.18 -7.41
N GLU A 27 -11.82 -8.31 -6.84
CA GLU A 27 -12.66 -9.48 -6.66
C GLU A 27 -12.84 -9.69 -5.16
N LEU A 28 -13.91 -9.12 -4.61
CA LEU A 28 -14.16 -9.15 -3.17
C LEU A 28 -15.26 -10.16 -2.84
N ASN A 29 -15.10 -10.84 -1.70
CA ASN A 29 -16.15 -11.69 -1.15
C ASN A 29 -17.23 -10.83 -0.45
N GLU A 30 -18.24 -11.50 0.12
CA GLU A 30 -19.33 -10.84 0.85
C GLU A 30 -18.87 -10.04 2.07
N HIS A 31 -17.67 -10.33 2.61
CA HIS A 31 -17.09 -9.62 3.75
C HIS A 31 -16.13 -8.50 3.34
N GLY A 32 -15.94 -8.26 2.05
CA GLY A 32 -15.06 -7.21 1.54
C GLY A 32 -13.59 -7.59 1.43
N TYR A 33 -13.27 -8.89 1.47
CA TYR A 33 -11.90 -9.40 1.33
C TYR A 33 -11.67 -10.02 -0.03
N ASP A 34 -10.46 -9.85 -0.56
CA ASP A 34 -10.04 -10.57 -1.75
C ASP A 34 -9.63 -12.03 -1.38
N PRO A 35 -9.33 -12.90 -2.39
CA PRO A 35 -8.94 -14.28 -2.10
C PRO A 35 -7.68 -14.43 -1.23
N TRP A 36 -6.90 -13.38 -1.08
CA TRP A 36 -5.66 -13.36 -0.31
C TRP A 36 -5.79 -12.70 1.06
N GLY A 37 -7.01 -12.36 1.45
CA GLY A 37 -7.28 -11.71 2.73
C GLY A 37 -7.08 -10.19 2.75
N PHE A 38 -6.99 -9.55 1.59
CA PHE A 38 -6.84 -8.10 1.48
C PHE A 38 -8.22 -7.42 1.55
N ASN A 39 -8.32 -6.41 2.41
CA ASN A 39 -9.52 -5.59 2.55
C ASN A 39 -9.22 -4.16 2.08
N PRO A 40 -9.70 -3.77 0.88
CA PRO A 40 -9.44 -2.43 0.34
C PRO A 40 -9.98 -1.30 1.19
N ASP A 41 -11.11 -1.49 1.86
CA ASP A 41 -11.69 -0.47 2.72
C ASP A 41 -10.75 -0.10 3.87
N LEU A 42 -10.26 -1.11 4.58
CA LEU A 42 -9.28 -0.91 5.65
C LEU A 42 -7.94 -0.40 5.10
N ALA A 43 -7.49 -0.96 4.00
CA ALA A 43 -6.21 -0.62 3.39
C ALA A 43 -6.13 0.84 2.94
N GLN A 44 -7.24 1.45 2.50
CA GLN A 44 -7.26 2.86 2.15
C GLN A 44 -6.85 3.74 3.31
N HIS A 45 -7.30 3.42 4.52
CA HIS A 45 -6.89 4.15 5.73
C HIS A 45 -5.41 3.95 6.03
N THR A 46 -4.93 2.72 5.91
CA THR A 46 -3.52 2.38 6.15
C THR A 46 -2.59 3.08 5.17
N TYR A 47 -2.92 3.06 3.89
CA TYR A 47 -2.13 3.74 2.85
C TYR A 47 -2.20 5.26 2.95
N SER A 48 -3.30 5.81 3.44
CA SER A 48 -3.41 7.25 3.70
C SER A 48 -2.45 7.69 4.81
N PHE A 49 -2.36 6.89 5.87
CA PHE A 49 -1.36 7.10 6.91
C PHE A 49 0.06 6.92 6.37
N GLY A 50 0.28 5.89 5.55
CA GLY A 50 1.56 5.64 4.88
C GLY A 50 1.99 6.81 3.99
N LYS A 51 1.05 7.41 3.26
CA LYS A 51 1.31 8.60 2.44
C LYS A 51 1.77 9.79 3.27
N TYR A 52 1.18 9.98 4.44
CA TYR A 52 1.60 11.03 5.37
C TYR A 52 3.06 10.84 5.78
N LEU A 53 3.46 9.63 6.16
CA LEU A 53 4.84 9.31 6.49
C LEU A 53 5.76 9.41 5.27
N TYR A 54 5.29 8.97 4.11
CA TYR A 54 6.00 9.08 2.84
C TYR A 54 6.38 10.55 2.54
N ARG A 55 5.45 11.46 2.70
CA ARG A 55 5.72 12.90 2.54
C ARG A 55 6.68 13.45 3.59
N TYR A 56 6.60 12.94 4.81
CA TYR A 56 7.49 13.33 5.87
C TYR A 56 8.95 12.99 5.55
N PHE A 57 9.20 11.78 5.07
CA PHE A 57 10.54 11.32 4.72
C PHE A 57 11.05 11.86 3.39
N ARG A 58 10.18 12.35 2.53
CA ARG A 58 10.50 12.91 1.21
C ARG A 58 11.40 11.99 0.37
N PRO A 59 11.05 10.72 0.17
CA PRO A 59 11.87 9.82 -0.62
C PRO A 59 11.97 10.30 -2.06
N VAL A 60 13.10 10.03 -2.69
CA VAL A 60 13.25 10.20 -4.14
C VAL A 60 12.95 8.87 -4.80
N VAL A 61 11.90 8.84 -5.62
CA VAL A 61 11.47 7.63 -6.33
C VAL A 61 11.77 7.77 -7.81
N ARG A 62 12.45 6.79 -8.39
CA ARG A 62 12.83 6.77 -9.80
C ARG A 62 12.58 5.38 -10.37
N GLY A 63 12.27 5.30 -11.65
CA GLY A 63 12.19 4.03 -12.37
C GLY A 63 10.85 3.29 -12.19
N THR A 64 9.81 3.92 -11.66
CA THR A 64 8.50 3.28 -11.56
C THR A 64 7.94 2.88 -12.92
N GLU A 65 8.32 3.58 -13.98
CA GLU A 65 7.98 3.26 -15.36
C GLU A 65 8.57 1.93 -15.85
N ASN A 66 9.57 1.42 -15.16
CA ASN A 66 10.21 0.13 -15.48
C ASN A 66 9.47 -1.06 -14.87
N ILE A 67 8.46 -0.83 -14.03
CA ILE A 67 7.66 -1.92 -13.47
C ILE A 67 6.76 -2.47 -14.59
N PRO A 68 6.97 -3.74 -15.04
CA PRO A 68 6.16 -4.29 -16.11
C PRO A 68 4.71 -4.50 -15.66
N SER A 69 3.79 -4.51 -16.62
CA SER A 69 2.41 -4.91 -16.37
C SER A 69 2.36 -6.41 -16.06
N GLY A 70 1.40 -6.83 -15.24
CA GLY A 70 1.24 -8.23 -14.86
C GLY A 70 1.98 -8.58 -13.57
N ARG A 71 2.32 -9.85 -13.41
CA ARG A 71 2.94 -10.35 -12.18
C ARG A 71 4.40 -9.97 -12.12
N VAL A 72 4.80 -9.40 -10.98
CA VAL A 72 6.18 -8.93 -10.76
C VAL A 72 6.61 -9.31 -9.36
N LEU A 73 7.86 -9.74 -9.23
CA LEU A 73 8.52 -9.88 -7.95
C LEU A 73 9.50 -8.72 -7.79
N LEU A 74 9.27 -7.88 -6.79
CA LEU A 74 10.19 -6.80 -6.45
C LEU A 74 11.15 -7.29 -5.37
N VAL A 75 12.43 -7.16 -5.63
CA VAL A 75 13.49 -7.55 -4.69
C VAL A 75 14.28 -6.31 -4.32
N GLY A 76 14.41 -6.07 -3.04
CA GLY A 76 15.11 -4.90 -2.52
C GLY A 76 15.85 -5.17 -1.23
N ASN A 77 16.75 -4.28 -0.89
CA ASN A 77 17.44 -4.32 0.39
C ASN A 77 16.49 -3.82 1.49
N HIS A 78 16.54 -4.52 2.61
CA HIS A 78 15.79 -4.14 3.81
C HIS A 78 16.78 -3.93 4.96
N SER A 79 16.70 -2.78 5.61
CA SER A 79 17.54 -2.47 6.76
C SER A 79 16.69 -1.91 7.90
N GLY A 80 17.09 -2.24 9.11
CA GLY A 80 16.42 -1.80 10.32
C GLY A 80 15.29 -2.75 10.77
N GLN A 81 14.77 -2.49 11.96
CA GLN A 81 13.72 -3.31 12.57
C GLN A 81 12.31 -2.85 12.19
N LEU A 82 12.15 -1.59 11.80
CA LEU A 82 10.87 -1.03 11.40
C LEU A 82 10.76 -1.04 9.87
N PRO A 83 9.61 -1.42 9.31
CA PRO A 83 9.44 -1.63 7.87
C PRO A 83 9.18 -0.32 7.10
N TYR A 84 9.91 0.75 7.41
CA TYR A 84 9.72 2.04 6.72
C TYR A 84 10.06 1.96 5.23
N ASP A 85 11.09 1.22 4.87
CA ASP A 85 11.48 1.00 3.48
C ASP A 85 10.41 0.24 2.70
N GLY A 86 9.83 -0.79 3.30
CA GLY A 86 8.72 -1.53 2.71
C GLY A 86 7.47 -0.66 2.55
N MET A 87 7.18 0.20 3.52
CA MET A 87 6.07 1.15 3.45
C MET A 87 6.29 2.17 2.32
N VAL A 88 7.49 2.74 2.22
CA VAL A 88 7.83 3.68 1.14
C VAL A 88 7.69 3.01 -0.22
N LEU A 89 8.16 1.78 -0.37
CA LEU A 89 7.99 1.01 -1.60
C LEU A 89 6.51 0.79 -1.92
N GLY A 90 5.72 0.38 -0.94
CA GLY A 90 4.28 0.16 -1.12
C GLY A 90 3.55 1.41 -1.57
N VAL A 91 3.81 2.55 -0.92
CA VAL A 91 3.18 3.83 -1.27
C VAL A 91 3.61 4.28 -2.67
N SER A 92 4.89 4.13 -3.02
CA SER A 92 5.38 4.52 -4.34
C SER A 92 4.76 3.66 -5.46
N CYS A 93 4.57 2.37 -5.24
CA CYS A 93 3.90 1.51 -6.21
C CYS A 93 2.41 1.84 -6.36
N LEU A 94 1.77 2.32 -5.31
CA LEU A 94 0.38 2.74 -5.38
C LEU A 94 0.21 4.10 -6.08
N LEU A 95 1.04 5.09 -5.71
CA LEU A 95 0.82 6.48 -6.12
C LEU A 95 1.68 6.91 -7.32
N ASP A 96 2.89 6.36 -7.46
CA ASP A 96 3.83 6.79 -8.49
C ASP A 96 3.88 5.85 -9.69
N ALA A 97 3.49 4.60 -9.54
CA ALA A 97 3.42 3.66 -10.66
C ALA A 97 2.12 3.86 -11.47
N ASN A 98 2.17 3.57 -12.74
CA ASN A 98 1.02 3.64 -13.64
C ASN A 98 0.92 2.31 -14.42
N PRO A 99 -0.13 1.49 -14.23
CA PRO A 99 -1.24 1.71 -13.28
C PRO A 99 -0.85 1.55 -11.81
N PRO A 100 -1.67 2.03 -10.88
CA PRO A 100 -1.45 1.82 -9.44
C PRO A 100 -1.37 0.34 -9.09
N ARG A 101 -0.51 -0.02 -8.14
CA ARG A 101 -0.28 -1.40 -7.72
C ARG A 101 -0.21 -1.52 -6.22
N ILE A 102 -0.78 -2.62 -5.71
CA ILE A 102 -0.62 -3.04 -4.33
C ILE A 102 0.53 -4.03 -4.24
N VAL A 103 1.49 -3.74 -3.38
CA VAL A 103 2.61 -4.63 -3.08
C VAL A 103 2.22 -5.55 -1.93
N ARG A 104 2.44 -6.85 -2.12
CA ARG A 104 2.25 -7.86 -1.08
C ARG A 104 3.62 -8.32 -0.62
N ALA A 105 3.93 -8.12 0.65
CA ALA A 105 5.23 -8.46 1.20
C ALA A 105 5.25 -9.91 1.68
N MET A 106 6.37 -10.58 1.45
CA MET A 106 6.66 -11.83 2.12
C MET A 106 7.38 -11.50 3.43
N VAL A 107 6.85 -11.98 4.52
CA VAL A 107 7.43 -11.77 5.85
C VAL A 107 7.69 -13.11 6.53
N GLU A 108 8.81 -13.19 7.24
CA GLU A 108 9.11 -14.33 8.07
C GLU A 108 8.26 -14.28 9.35
N ARG A 109 7.77 -15.45 9.77
CA ARG A 109 7.01 -15.57 11.02
C ARG A 109 7.95 -15.81 12.21
#